data_9b8e4d1884b68ac2f1c3c8c16e3f3a49
#
_entry.id   9b8e4d1884b68ac2f1c3c8c16e3f3a49
#
_cell.length_a   1.000
_cell.length_b   1.000
_cell.length_c   1.000
_cell.angle_alpha   90.00
_cell.angle_beta   90.00
_cell.angle_gamma   90.00
#
_symmetry.space_group_name_H-M   'P 1'
#
loop_
_entity.id
_entity.type
_entity.pdbx_description
1 polymer ?
#
loop_
_entity_poly.entity_id
_entity_poly.type
_entity_poly.pdbx_seq_one_letter_code
_entity_poly.pdbx_strand_id
1 'polypeptide(L)'
;TNFTIKTESSQLKALNYNLCTAVVVKTGATMAPGTIKSVTVTNVRNSGTYDMLSSAWTLNNATTNYTVSPDMATGSTTAEGTKLNADDATFMLLPQTLGADSKLEVMFHDNISGRDRLLTASLNGAEWPMGKTVTYRLSITPEYELEFTSEPQVQDAHYVIYPIKIKVDPGLTGGWKLKSTSPHVTLCKELTELTSLGYWIEEDRGTQAIEGTETGEITVYAFIEENVTNAERDLVLELSPKGIPSATPAKFTIRQLCPSWNTDGLGCERFEDGKYPWGFLWDSSMKITYDMRDAGGHGFWGPLRRWIMKIQIKYYGDKYKDYITYTQYWLQLETVTIDFSKVPNLDVADNPDDGNLNTWELYNFNGISDVTGLMTQLEAWGGKPDKHLAQNPAEYAARLCTMKNKFNKELLETDAAGNKTYRPVLKRENLVWYLPAKNEFSMVVDNEYPLTGDYWTSTASEVAHDNENSYKYLYGSGASLQKRTTLLNVRAVRKRP
;
A
#
# COMPACT_ATOMS: atom_id res chain seq x y z
N THR A 1 -24.72 17.22 -10.05
CA THR A 1 -25.61 16.17 -10.60
C THR A 1 -26.06 16.59 -11.98
N ASN A 2 -25.54 15.92 -13.01
CA ASN A 2 -25.99 16.21 -14.37
C ASN A 2 -27.36 15.56 -14.61
N PHE A 3 -28.36 16.41 -14.81
CA PHE A 3 -29.71 16.02 -15.15
C PHE A 3 -30.02 16.40 -16.58
N THR A 4 -30.35 15.42 -17.39
CA THR A 4 -30.72 15.64 -18.79
C THR A 4 -32.07 15.03 -19.10
N ILE A 5 -32.81 15.71 -19.98
CA ILE A 5 -34.05 15.23 -20.55
C ILE A 5 -33.94 15.22 -22.08
N LYS A 6 -34.47 14.19 -22.70
CA LYS A 6 -34.71 14.13 -24.14
C LYS A 6 -36.21 14.19 -24.39
N THR A 7 -36.59 14.93 -25.37
CA THR A 7 -38.02 15.06 -25.77
C THR A 7 -38.26 14.36 -27.08
N GLU A 8 -39.33 13.57 -27.11
CA GLU A 8 -39.82 12.92 -28.32
C GLU A 8 -41.29 13.26 -28.48
N SER A 9 -41.77 13.38 -29.70
CA SER A 9 -43.20 13.57 -29.99
C SER A 9 -43.67 12.47 -30.99
N SER A 10 -44.83 11.93 -30.74
CA SER A 10 -45.44 10.91 -31.61
C SER A 10 -46.94 11.17 -31.77
N GLN A 11 -47.51 10.68 -32.85
CA GLN A 11 -48.97 10.82 -33.06
C GLN A 11 -49.73 9.84 -32.15
N LEU A 12 -50.80 10.36 -31.52
CA LEU A 12 -51.76 9.52 -30.80
C LEU A 12 -52.59 8.73 -31.81
N LYS A 13 -52.49 7.38 -31.75
CA LYS A 13 -53.30 6.46 -32.56
C LYS A 13 -54.69 6.26 -31.91
N ALA A 14 -55.54 7.28 -31.93
CA ALA A 14 -56.93 7.10 -31.50
C ALA A 14 -57.85 7.93 -32.37
N LEU A 15 -58.95 7.34 -32.79
CA LEU A 15 -60.01 7.89 -33.65
C LEU A 15 -60.91 8.92 -32.96
N ASN A 16 -60.59 9.38 -31.73
CA ASN A 16 -61.32 10.42 -31.02
C ASN A 16 -60.52 11.69 -31.04
N TYR A 17 -61.19 12.83 -31.28
CA TYR A 17 -60.61 14.17 -31.26
C TYR A 17 -59.90 14.45 -29.92
N ASN A 18 -58.63 14.12 -29.84
CA ASN A 18 -57.83 14.47 -28.70
C ASN A 18 -57.50 15.98 -28.76
N LEU A 19 -58.30 16.76 -28.00
CA LEU A 19 -58.09 18.19 -27.85
C LEU A 19 -56.91 18.55 -26.95
N CYS A 20 -56.31 17.54 -26.30
CA CYS A 20 -55.22 17.73 -25.37
C CYS A 20 -53.90 17.16 -25.93
N THR A 21 -52.81 17.41 -25.23
CA THR A 21 -51.50 16.81 -25.42
C THR A 21 -51.30 15.81 -24.30
N ALA A 22 -50.89 14.57 -24.64
CA ALA A 22 -50.44 13.60 -23.66
C ALA A 22 -48.96 13.83 -23.31
N VAL A 23 -48.67 14.10 -22.06
CA VAL A 23 -47.30 14.26 -21.59
C VAL A 23 -46.90 13.05 -20.78
N VAL A 24 -45.87 12.35 -21.23
CA VAL A 24 -45.34 11.09 -20.66
C VAL A 24 -43.92 11.33 -20.21
N VAL A 25 -43.60 10.84 -19.01
CA VAL A 25 -42.25 10.87 -18.48
C VAL A 25 -41.71 9.43 -18.36
N LYS A 26 -40.53 9.18 -18.90
CA LYS A 26 -39.88 7.88 -18.93
C LYS A 26 -38.43 7.95 -18.45
N THR A 27 -37.87 6.81 -18.05
CA THR A 27 -36.47 6.68 -17.80
C THR A 27 -35.66 6.85 -19.08
N GLY A 28 -34.49 7.51 -19.00
CA GLY A 28 -33.48 7.63 -20.04
C GLY A 28 -32.42 6.51 -19.95
N ALA A 29 -31.31 6.72 -20.66
CA ALA A 29 -30.23 5.75 -20.79
C ALA A 29 -29.43 5.53 -19.48
N THR A 30 -29.36 6.55 -18.62
CA THR A 30 -28.59 6.50 -17.38
C THR A 30 -29.49 6.83 -16.20
N MET A 31 -29.56 5.91 -15.22
CA MET A 31 -30.32 6.10 -13.99
C MET A 31 -29.44 5.82 -12.79
N ALA A 32 -29.16 6.85 -11.99
CA ALA A 32 -28.50 6.69 -10.70
C ALA A 32 -29.31 5.76 -9.77
N PRO A 33 -28.65 4.97 -8.89
CA PRO A 33 -29.35 4.21 -7.88
C PRO A 33 -30.11 5.13 -6.92
N GLY A 34 -31.43 4.92 -6.80
CA GLY A 34 -32.25 5.78 -5.96
C GLY A 34 -33.75 5.47 -6.09
N THR A 35 -34.57 6.44 -5.67
CA THR A 35 -36.02 6.35 -5.79
C THR A 35 -36.56 7.67 -6.34
N ILE A 36 -37.32 7.62 -7.45
CA ILE A 36 -38.07 8.77 -7.95
C ILE A 36 -39.35 8.88 -7.12
N LYS A 37 -39.37 9.84 -6.18
CA LYS A 37 -40.51 10.08 -5.28
C LYS A 37 -41.66 10.81 -5.96
N SER A 38 -41.36 11.84 -6.75
CA SER A 38 -42.32 12.58 -7.49
C SER A 38 -41.77 13.17 -8.78
N VAL A 39 -42.65 13.37 -9.74
CA VAL A 39 -42.40 14.10 -10.98
C VAL A 39 -43.46 15.17 -11.11
N THR A 40 -43.07 16.44 -11.23
CA THR A 40 -43.97 17.59 -11.30
C THR A 40 -43.68 18.40 -12.55
N VAL A 41 -44.71 18.70 -13.30
CA VAL A 41 -44.66 19.73 -14.34
C VAL A 41 -45.24 21.02 -13.76
N THR A 42 -44.45 22.09 -13.77
CA THR A 42 -44.81 23.35 -13.11
C THR A 42 -45.16 24.47 -14.09
N ASN A 43 -45.99 25.38 -13.64
CA ASN A 43 -46.35 26.63 -14.34
C ASN A 43 -46.90 26.42 -15.76
N VAL A 44 -47.80 25.44 -15.89
CA VAL A 44 -48.47 25.19 -17.18
C VAL A 44 -49.89 25.75 -17.16
N ARG A 45 -50.34 26.29 -18.27
CA ARG A 45 -51.71 26.84 -18.41
C ARG A 45 -52.70 25.70 -18.29
N ASN A 46 -53.74 25.95 -17.49
CA ASN A 46 -54.68 24.89 -17.09
C ASN A 46 -56.14 25.15 -17.56
N SER A 47 -56.39 26.26 -18.19
CA SER A 47 -57.73 26.64 -18.65
C SER A 47 -57.71 27.38 -19.97
N GLY A 48 -58.77 27.30 -20.69
CA GLY A 48 -58.96 28.00 -21.97
C GLY A 48 -60.26 27.64 -22.63
N THR A 49 -60.52 28.26 -23.77
CA THR A 49 -61.71 28.02 -24.62
C THR A 49 -61.24 27.37 -25.92
N TYR A 50 -61.86 26.29 -26.34
CA TYR A 50 -61.66 25.66 -27.62
C TYR A 50 -62.70 26.10 -28.62
N ASP A 51 -62.27 26.72 -29.73
CA ASP A 51 -63.15 27.05 -30.84
C ASP A 51 -63.21 25.86 -31.81
N MET A 52 -64.40 25.28 -31.91
CA MET A 52 -64.65 24.12 -32.78
C MET A 52 -64.63 24.47 -34.28
N LEU A 53 -64.85 25.72 -34.64
CA LEU A 53 -64.83 26.17 -36.06
C LEU A 53 -63.41 26.35 -36.57
N SER A 54 -62.57 26.96 -35.78
CA SER A 54 -61.18 27.17 -36.11
C SER A 54 -60.24 26.04 -35.67
N SER A 55 -60.75 25.06 -34.89
CA SER A 55 -59.99 23.97 -34.29
C SER A 55 -58.77 24.47 -33.46
N ALA A 56 -58.96 25.57 -32.74
CA ALA A 56 -57.91 26.23 -31.99
C ALA A 56 -58.26 26.45 -30.52
N TRP A 57 -57.24 26.42 -29.66
CA TRP A 57 -57.35 26.79 -28.26
C TRP A 57 -57.00 28.28 -28.04
N THR A 58 -57.77 28.96 -27.25
CA THR A 58 -57.45 30.26 -26.65
C THR A 58 -57.24 30.03 -25.16
N LEU A 59 -55.97 30.07 -24.71
CA LEU A 59 -55.62 29.76 -23.34
C LEU A 59 -55.66 30.98 -22.43
N ASN A 60 -56.12 30.78 -21.20
CA ASN A 60 -56.06 31.77 -20.14
C ASN A 60 -54.59 31.87 -19.57
N ASN A 61 -54.29 32.93 -18.84
CA ASN A 61 -52.96 33.12 -18.25
C ASN A 61 -52.76 32.38 -16.93
N ALA A 62 -53.82 31.81 -16.35
CA ALA A 62 -53.72 31.02 -15.11
C ALA A 62 -52.90 29.75 -15.34
N THR A 63 -51.93 29.51 -14.46
CA THR A 63 -51.06 28.33 -14.47
C THR A 63 -51.26 27.49 -13.23
N THR A 64 -50.89 26.19 -13.33
CA THR A 64 -50.93 25.24 -12.22
C THR A 64 -49.77 24.26 -12.36
N ASN A 65 -49.58 23.41 -11.34
CA ASN A 65 -48.63 22.35 -11.31
C ASN A 65 -49.36 20.97 -11.34
N TYR A 66 -48.79 20.02 -12.04
CA TYR A 66 -49.28 18.67 -12.07
C TYR A 66 -48.19 17.71 -11.58
N THR A 67 -48.52 16.89 -10.57
CA THR A 67 -47.58 15.97 -9.91
C THR A 67 -48.08 14.54 -9.98
N VAL A 68 -47.14 13.61 -10.23
CA VAL A 68 -47.33 12.18 -10.00
C VAL A 68 -46.27 11.71 -9.02
N SER A 69 -46.60 10.72 -8.20
CA SER A 69 -45.68 10.15 -7.21
C SER A 69 -45.51 8.65 -7.49
N PRO A 70 -44.60 8.29 -8.42
CA PRO A 70 -44.39 6.90 -8.84
C PRO A 70 -43.76 6.04 -7.76
N ASP A 71 -43.04 6.63 -6.80
CA ASP A 71 -42.21 5.95 -5.77
C ASP A 71 -41.41 4.79 -6.37
N MET A 72 -40.75 5.05 -7.50
CA MET A 72 -40.12 4.03 -8.32
C MET A 72 -38.62 3.94 -8.03
N ALA A 73 -38.16 2.76 -7.63
CA ALA A 73 -36.72 2.49 -7.49
C ALA A 73 -36.04 2.48 -8.87
N THR A 74 -34.84 3.07 -8.90
CA THR A 74 -33.97 3.15 -10.08
C THR A 74 -32.59 2.57 -9.80
N GLY A 75 -31.86 2.21 -10.85
CA GLY A 75 -30.50 1.66 -10.75
C GLY A 75 -30.01 1.19 -12.11
N SER A 76 -28.86 0.52 -12.11
CA SER A 76 -28.24 0.00 -13.33
C SER A 76 -29.09 -1.03 -14.09
N THR A 77 -30.08 -1.64 -13.43
CA THR A 77 -31.01 -2.62 -14.04
C THR A 77 -32.31 -2.01 -14.53
N THR A 78 -32.51 -0.69 -14.29
CA THR A 78 -33.71 -0.01 -14.76
C THR A 78 -33.66 0.14 -16.27
N ALA A 79 -34.58 -0.50 -16.97
CA ALA A 79 -34.64 -0.44 -18.42
C ALA A 79 -34.98 0.96 -18.94
N GLU A 80 -34.25 1.39 -19.97
CA GLU A 80 -34.56 2.63 -20.66
C GLU A 80 -36.01 2.59 -21.22
N GLY A 81 -36.71 3.71 -21.08
CA GLY A 81 -38.09 3.85 -21.57
C GLY A 81 -39.15 3.35 -20.61
N THR A 82 -38.79 2.91 -19.37
CA THR A 82 -39.77 2.62 -18.34
C THR A 82 -40.60 3.85 -18.00
N LYS A 83 -41.93 3.78 -18.04
CA LYS A 83 -42.78 4.90 -17.67
C LYS A 83 -42.70 5.20 -16.18
N LEU A 84 -42.62 6.47 -15.84
CA LEU A 84 -42.61 6.98 -14.46
C LEU A 84 -44.01 7.32 -13.98
N ASN A 85 -44.94 7.57 -14.89
CA ASN A 85 -46.34 7.73 -14.60
C ASN A 85 -47.11 6.51 -15.14
N ALA A 86 -47.99 5.96 -14.33
CA ALA A 86 -48.87 4.87 -14.76
C ALA A 86 -49.73 5.29 -15.97
N ASP A 87 -50.30 4.34 -16.71
CA ASP A 87 -51.09 4.67 -17.91
C ASP A 87 -52.30 5.54 -17.60
N ASP A 88 -52.91 5.39 -16.43
CA ASP A 88 -53.99 6.20 -15.88
C ASP A 88 -53.54 7.56 -15.32
N ALA A 89 -52.21 7.74 -15.07
CA ALA A 89 -51.61 8.95 -14.58
C ALA A 89 -50.85 9.74 -15.66
N THR A 90 -51.01 9.42 -16.93
CA THR A 90 -50.50 10.21 -18.05
C THR A 90 -51.13 11.59 -17.98
N PHE A 91 -50.26 12.64 -17.97
CA PHE A 91 -50.75 14.01 -17.95
C PHE A 91 -51.45 14.34 -19.29
N MET A 92 -52.75 14.58 -19.24
CA MET A 92 -53.53 15.09 -20.38
C MET A 92 -53.68 16.61 -20.20
N LEU A 93 -52.83 17.37 -20.88
CA LEU A 93 -52.68 18.79 -20.67
C LEU A 93 -53.10 19.62 -21.90
N LEU A 94 -53.39 20.88 -21.72
CA LEU A 94 -53.75 21.75 -22.82
C LEU A 94 -52.59 21.97 -23.79
N PRO A 95 -52.82 21.92 -25.10
CA PRO A 95 -51.81 22.24 -26.09
C PRO A 95 -51.29 23.67 -25.89
N GLN A 96 -50.00 23.86 -25.80
CA GLN A 96 -49.35 25.14 -25.53
C GLN A 96 -47.87 25.14 -25.83
N THR A 97 -47.34 26.34 -26.05
CA THR A 97 -45.91 26.61 -25.95
C THR A 97 -45.62 27.03 -24.51
N LEU A 98 -44.65 26.35 -23.86
CA LEU A 98 -44.36 26.57 -22.46
C LEU A 98 -43.53 27.83 -22.25
N GLY A 99 -43.84 28.56 -21.19
CA GLY A 99 -43.18 29.83 -20.84
C GLY A 99 -41.86 29.61 -20.07
N ALA A 100 -41.20 30.73 -19.78
CA ALA A 100 -39.89 30.74 -19.11
C ALA A 100 -39.90 30.08 -17.71
N ASP A 101 -41.04 30.15 -17.00
CA ASP A 101 -41.16 29.61 -15.64
C ASP A 101 -41.61 28.14 -15.61
N SER A 102 -41.91 27.55 -16.78
CA SER A 102 -42.31 26.16 -16.87
C SER A 102 -41.10 25.24 -16.68
N LYS A 103 -41.24 24.25 -15.78
CA LYS A 103 -40.15 23.32 -15.43
C LYS A 103 -40.68 21.89 -15.30
N LEU A 104 -39.79 20.94 -15.50
CA LEU A 104 -39.95 19.58 -15.03
C LEU A 104 -39.11 19.42 -13.76
N GLU A 105 -39.74 19.09 -12.65
CA GLU A 105 -39.13 18.90 -11.35
C GLU A 105 -39.27 17.45 -10.94
N VAL A 106 -38.16 16.84 -10.47
CA VAL A 106 -38.11 15.45 -10.02
C VAL A 106 -37.54 15.41 -8.61
N MET A 107 -38.35 14.96 -7.66
CA MET A 107 -37.86 14.65 -6.31
C MET A 107 -37.25 13.25 -6.35
N PHE A 108 -35.95 13.21 -6.21
CA PHE A 108 -35.14 12.00 -6.28
C PHE A 108 -34.46 11.72 -4.95
N HIS A 109 -34.70 10.54 -4.36
CA HIS A 109 -33.94 10.04 -3.25
C HIS A 109 -32.69 9.33 -3.79
N ASP A 110 -31.53 9.89 -3.55
CA ASP A 110 -30.25 9.35 -4.02
C ASP A 110 -29.74 8.31 -3.01
N ASN A 111 -29.71 7.04 -3.38
CA ASN A 111 -29.22 5.95 -2.51
C ASN A 111 -27.72 6.02 -2.26
N ILE A 112 -26.96 6.78 -3.06
CA ILE A 112 -25.50 6.96 -2.88
C ILE A 112 -25.26 7.92 -1.72
N SER A 113 -25.91 9.07 -1.73
CA SER A 113 -25.75 10.10 -0.70
C SER A 113 -26.72 9.96 0.48
N GLY A 114 -27.76 9.11 0.35
CA GLY A 114 -28.83 8.97 1.35
C GLY A 114 -29.71 10.22 1.50
N ARG A 115 -29.71 11.12 0.49
CA ARG A 115 -30.41 12.42 0.57
C ARG A 115 -31.46 12.58 -0.52
N ASP A 116 -32.50 13.35 -0.20
CA ASP A 116 -33.48 13.79 -1.19
C ASP A 116 -32.93 15.00 -1.95
N ARG A 117 -33.05 14.97 -3.28
CA ARG A 117 -32.59 16.02 -4.19
C ARG A 117 -33.75 16.45 -5.08
N LEU A 118 -33.97 17.76 -5.23
CA LEU A 118 -34.87 18.33 -6.23
C LEU A 118 -34.07 18.58 -7.52
N LEU A 119 -34.33 17.76 -8.52
CA LEU A 119 -33.74 17.91 -9.86
C LEU A 119 -34.70 18.71 -10.73
N THR A 120 -34.20 19.72 -11.41
CA THR A 120 -35.02 20.67 -12.17
C THR A 120 -34.50 20.85 -13.58
N ALA A 121 -35.39 20.74 -14.57
CA ALA A 121 -35.08 21.05 -15.96
C ALA A 121 -36.05 22.10 -16.49
N SER A 122 -35.54 23.11 -17.21
CA SER A 122 -36.37 24.10 -17.87
C SER A 122 -37.09 23.48 -19.05
N LEU A 123 -38.39 23.82 -19.18
CA LEU A 123 -39.23 23.46 -20.31
C LEU A 123 -39.52 24.70 -21.20
N ASN A 124 -38.85 25.81 -20.99
CA ASN A 124 -39.07 27.03 -21.75
C ASN A 124 -39.00 26.79 -23.27
N GLY A 125 -40.01 27.24 -23.97
CA GLY A 125 -40.12 27.10 -25.42
C GLY A 125 -40.50 25.68 -25.92
N ALA A 126 -40.71 24.72 -25.01
CA ALA A 126 -41.18 23.41 -25.41
C ALA A 126 -42.62 23.45 -25.93
N GLU A 127 -42.89 22.82 -27.06
CA GLU A 127 -44.22 22.78 -27.68
C GLU A 127 -44.97 21.50 -27.31
N TRP A 128 -46.23 21.70 -26.91
CA TRP A 128 -47.17 20.60 -26.66
C TRP A 128 -48.30 20.67 -27.70
N PRO A 129 -48.12 20.02 -28.84
CA PRO A 129 -49.12 20.08 -29.93
C PRO A 129 -50.41 19.32 -29.59
N MET A 130 -51.52 19.80 -30.02
CA MET A 130 -52.81 19.15 -29.88
C MET A 130 -52.81 17.76 -30.56
N GLY A 131 -53.35 16.77 -29.89
CA GLY A 131 -53.48 15.39 -30.42
C GLY A 131 -52.15 14.63 -30.54
N LYS A 132 -51.09 15.11 -29.85
CA LYS A 132 -49.78 14.46 -29.85
C LYS A 132 -49.40 13.95 -28.44
N THR A 133 -48.48 12.97 -28.42
CA THR A 133 -47.80 12.56 -27.20
C THR A 133 -46.43 13.20 -27.19
N VAL A 134 -46.09 13.92 -26.12
CA VAL A 134 -44.76 14.43 -25.84
C VAL A 134 -44.14 13.55 -24.74
N THR A 135 -42.96 13.01 -24.99
CA THR A 135 -42.26 12.14 -24.05
C THR A 135 -40.96 12.80 -23.57
N TYR A 136 -40.84 12.91 -22.26
CA TYR A 136 -39.61 13.35 -21.61
C TYR A 136 -38.85 12.13 -21.07
N ARG A 137 -37.55 11.99 -21.42
CA ARG A 137 -36.70 10.91 -20.93
C ARG A 137 -35.72 11.49 -19.90
N LEU A 138 -35.79 10.99 -18.67
CA LEU A 138 -34.97 11.42 -17.56
C LEU A 138 -33.70 10.61 -17.46
N SER A 139 -32.55 11.25 -17.51
CA SER A 139 -31.28 10.61 -17.18
C SER A 139 -30.67 11.29 -15.96
N ILE A 140 -30.30 10.51 -14.96
CA ILE A 140 -29.73 10.98 -13.70
C ILE A 140 -28.37 10.33 -13.57
N THR A 141 -27.32 11.14 -13.71
CA THR A 141 -25.93 10.68 -13.53
C THR A 141 -25.55 10.87 -12.07
N PRO A 142 -25.03 9.82 -11.40
CA PRO A 142 -24.54 9.96 -10.03
C PRO A 142 -23.34 10.92 -9.99
N GLU A 143 -23.30 11.73 -8.98
CA GLU A 143 -22.18 12.65 -8.69
C GLU A 143 -21.57 12.25 -7.35
N TYR A 144 -20.29 11.97 -7.36
CA TYR A 144 -19.49 11.64 -6.17
C TYR A 144 -18.03 11.98 -6.45
N GLU A 145 -17.30 12.32 -5.42
CA GLU A 145 -15.85 12.47 -5.48
C GLU A 145 -15.22 11.15 -5.01
N LEU A 146 -14.50 10.49 -5.90
CA LEU A 146 -13.78 9.24 -5.61
C LEU A 146 -12.53 9.23 -6.47
N GLU A 147 -11.37 9.50 -5.85
CA GLU A 147 -10.13 9.70 -6.57
C GLU A 147 -8.92 9.19 -5.80
N PHE A 148 -7.80 9.00 -6.49
CA PHE A 148 -6.50 8.81 -5.88
C PHE A 148 -5.88 10.18 -5.60
N THR A 149 -5.40 10.38 -4.37
CA THR A 149 -4.68 11.61 -3.97
C THR A 149 -3.18 11.42 -3.89
N SER A 150 -2.68 10.17 -3.98
CA SER A 150 -1.27 9.87 -4.16
C SER A 150 -0.85 10.10 -5.61
N GLU A 151 0.35 10.63 -5.80
CA GLU A 151 1.01 10.61 -7.10
C GLU A 151 1.72 9.26 -7.28
N PRO A 152 1.55 8.58 -8.44
CA PRO A 152 2.21 7.33 -8.69
C PRO A 152 3.73 7.53 -8.82
N GLN A 153 4.48 6.70 -8.08
CA GLN A 153 5.94 6.69 -8.12
C GLN A 153 6.43 5.44 -8.82
N VAL A 154 7.56 5.56 -9.52
CA VAL A 154 8.24 4.41 -10.10
C VAL A 154 8.81 3.55 -8.97
N GLN A 155 8.59 2.24 -9.05
CA GLN A 155 9.10 1.26 -8.09
C GLN A 155 10.22 0.45 -8.72
N ASP A 156 11.20 0.06 -7.91
CA ASP A 156 12.24 -0.87 -8.35
C ASP A 156 11.70 -2.31 -8.43
N ALA A 157 12.54 -3.23 -8.86
CA ALA A 157 12.17 -4.59 -9.20
C ALA A 157 11.85 -5.50 -8.02
N HIS A 158 12.24 -5.15 -6.80
CA HIS A 158 12.10 -5.98 -5.60
C HIS A 158 10.68 -5.97 -5.01
N TYR A 159 10.44 -6.77 -3.97
CA TYR A 159 9.21 -6.75 -3.17
C TYR A 159 9.06 -5.41 -2.45
N VAL A 160 7.86 -4.82 -2.52
CA VAL A 160 7.59 -3.54 -1.85
C VAL A 160 6.16 -3.48 -1.30
N ILE A 161 5.97 -2.77 -0.18
CA ILE A 161 4.67 -2.37 0.35
C ILE A 161 4.50 -0.89 0.01
N TYR A 162 3.52 -0.60 -0.84
CA TYR A 162 3.31 0.74 -1.38
C TYR A 162 2.04 1.38 -0.79
N PRO A 163 2.16 2.51 -0.05
CA PRO A 163 1.00 3.21 0.48
C PRO A 163 0.30 4.01 -0.62
N ILE A 164 -1.03 3.94 -0.66
CA ILE A 164 -1.89 4.62 -1.63
C ILE A 164 -2.94 5.40 -0.87
N LYS A 165 -3.06 6.68 -1.16
CA LYS A 165 -4.10 7.52 -0.60
C LYS A 165 -5.25 7.66 -1.59
N ILE A 166 -6.46 7.47 -1.09
CA ILE A 166 -7.70 7.69 -1.82
C ILE A 166 -8.55 8.70 -1.07
N LYS A 167 -9.32 9.49 -1.80
CA LYS A 167 -10.31 10.41 -1.24
C LYS A 167 -11.70 9.93 -1.61
N VAL A 168 -12.54 9.78 -0.62
CA VAL A 168 -13.91 9.25 -0.74
C VAL A 168 -14.89 10.31 -0.25
N ASP A 169 -15.82 10.71 -1.12
CA ASP A 169 -16.89 11.67 -0.79
C ASP A 169 -17.67 11.20 0.45
N PRO A 170 -17.85 12.06 1.48
CA PRO A 170 -18.71 11.76 2.62
C PRO A 170 -20.15 11.40 2.25
N GLY A 171 -20.60 11.80 1.07
CA GLY A 171 -21.91 11.44 0.52
C GLY A 171 -21.97 10.05 -0.12
N LEU A 172 -20.86 9.35 -0.31
CA LEU A 172 -20.82 8.03 -0.92
C LEU A 172 -21.14 6.93 0.11
N THR A 173 -22.39 6.84 0.54
CA THR A 173 -22.84 5.90 1.60
C THR A 173 -22.81 4.43 1.18
N GLY A 174 -22.82 4.13 -0.14
CA GLY A 174 -22.72 2.78 -0.68
C GLY A 174 -21.32 2.16 -0.57
N GLY A 175 -20.30 2.98 -0.24
CA GLY A 175 -18.91 2.56 -0.13
C GLY A 175 -18.16 2.51 -1.45
N TRP A 176 -16.92 2.08 -1.36
CA TRP A 176 -15.97 2.02 -2.47
C TRP A 176 -15.37 0.63 -2.62
N LYS A 177 -14.82 0.38 -3.79
CA LYS A 177 -14.08 -0.84 -4.13
C LYS A 177 -12.79 -0.45 -4.85
N LEU A 178 -11.67 -0.95 -4.36
CA LEU A 178 -10.37 -0.89 -5.01
C LEU A 178 -9.96 -2.28 -5.46
N LYS A 179 -9.60 -2.41 -6.72
CA LYS A 179 -9.23 -3.68 -7.35
C LYS A 179 -7.88 -3.53 -8.05
N SER A 180 -7.01 -4.53 -7.90
CA SER A 180 -5.85 -4.70 -8.77
C SER A 180 -6.23 -5.46 -10.02
N THR A 181 -5.81 -4.99 -11.20
CA THR A 181 -5.93 -5.72 -12.47
C THR A 181 -4.70 -6.57 -12.76
N SER A 182 -3.63 -6.39 -11.98
CA SER A 182 -2.39 -7.16 -12.08
C SER A 182 -2.35 -8.32 -11.09
N PRO A 183 -1.95 -9.54 -11.51
CA PRO A 183 -1.78 -10.66 -10.59
C PRO A 183 -0.62 -10.47 -9.59
N HIS A 184 0.27 -9.52 -9.86
CA HIS A 184 1.47 -9.24 -9.05
C HIS A 184 1.24 -8.20 -7.95
N VAL A 185 0.00 -7.78 -7.75
CA VAL A 185 -0.36 -6.80 -6.71
C VAL A 185 -1.55 -7.30 -5.93
N THR A 186 -1.41 -7.35 -4.62
CA THR A 186 -2.51 -7.56 -3.69
C THR A 186 -2.69 -6.33 -2.80
N LEU A 187 -3.83 -6.20 -2.17
CA LEU A 187 -4.26 -4.99 -1.47
C LEU A 187 -4.70 -5.33 -0.06
N CYS A 188 -4.40 -4.45 0.89
CA CYS A 188 -4.98 -4.48 2.24
C CYS A 188 -5.33 -3.06 2.71
N LYS A 189 -6.26 -2.97 3.67
CA LYS A 189 -6.66 -1.69 4.25
C LYS A 189 -5.74 -1.25 5.38
N GLU A 190 -5.19 -2.19 6.10
CA GLU A 190 -4.36 -1.96 7.28
C GLU A 190 -3.14 -2.87 7.25
N LEU A 191 -2.03 -2.38 7.76
CA LEU A 191 -0.83 -3.17 7.95
C LEU A 191 -0.88 -3.88 9.31
N THR A 192 -0.34 -5.09 9.36
CA THR A 192 -0.05 -5.77 10.62
C THR A 192 1.17 -5.13 11.30
N GLU A 193 1.46 -5.52 12.54
CA GLU A 193 2.64 -5.03 13.25
C GLU A 193 3.92 -5.25 12.43
N LEU A 194 4.13 -6.42 11.87
CA LEU A 194 5.33 -6.75 11.11
C LEU A 194 5.40 -5.99 9.77
N THR A 195 4.29 -5.90 9.05
CA THR A 195 4.26 -5.19 7.77
C THR A 195 4.38 -3.68 7.93
N SER A 196 3.97 -3.13 9.08
CA SER A 196 4.17 -1.71 9.43
C SER A 196 5.65 -1.37 9.68
N LEU A 197 6.46 -2.38 10.04
CA LEU A 197 7.92 -2.28 10.17
C LEU A 197 8.65 -2.46 8.83
N GLY A 198 7.92 -2.62 7.72
CA GLY A 198 8.46 -2.73 6.37
C GLY A 198 8.73 -4.16 5.90
N TYR A 199 8.41 -5.19 6.69
CA TYR A 199 8.56 -6.58 6.24
C TYR A 199 7.45 -6.96 5.26
N TRP A 200 7.82 -7.36 4.05
CA TRP A 200 6.88 -7.93 3.10
C TRP A 200 6.54 -9.37 3.50
N ILE A 201 5.42 -9.56 4.21
CA ILE A 201 4.99 -10.85 4.77
C ILE A 201 4.03 -11.55 3.82
N GLU A 202 4.37 -12.78 3.39
CA GLU A 202 3.56 -13.57 2.46
C GLU A 202 2.13 -13.81 2.95
N GLU A 203 1.96 -14.10 4.25
CA GLU A 203 0.67 -14.40 4.84
C GLU A 203 -0.21 -13.17 5.04
N ASP A 204 0.36 -11.96 5.01
CA ASP A 204 -0.32 -10.70 5.32
C ASP A 204 -0.57 -9.82 4.07
N ARG A 205 -0.22 -10.31 2.89
CA ARG A 205 -0.27 -9.55 1.63
C ARG A 205 -1.67 -9.13 1.15
N GLY A 206 -2.74 -9.61 1.80
CA GLY A 206 -4.10 -9.21 1.44
C GLY A 206 -4.66 -9.92 0.20
N THR A 207 -5.55 -9.23 -0.53
CA THR A 207 -6.34 -9.80 -1.62
C THR A 207 -6.28 -8.94 -2.89
N GLN A 208 -6.77 -9.48 -4.03
CA GLN A 208 -6.82 -8.75 -5.32
C GLN A 208 -7.80 -7.56 -5.32
N ALA A 209 -8.73 -7.52 -4.37
CA ALA A 209 -9.67 -6.42 -4.24
C ALA A 209 -10.05 -6.22 -2.78
N ILE A 210 -10.19 -4.96 -2.38
CA ILE A 210 -10.67 -4.53 -1.07
C ILE A 210 -11.86 -3.60 -1.24
N GLU A 211 -12.71 -3.56 -0.23
CA GLU A 211 -13.89 -2.72 -0.20
C GLU A 211 -13.98 -1.99 1.15
N GLY A 212 -14.60 -0.83 1.16
CA GLY A 212 -14.82 -0.06 2.37
C GLY A 212 -16.04 0.84 2.30
N THR A 213 -16.42 1.36 3.45
CA THR A 213 -17.48 2.37 3.61
C THR A 213 -16.95 3.64 4.28
N GLU A 214 -15.68 3.66 4.61
CA GLU A 214 -14.98 4.80 5.19
C GLU A 214 -14.98 5.94 4.18
N THR A 215 -15.06 7.18 4.66
CA THR A 215 -15.09 8.40 3.85
C THR A 215 -13.97 9.36 4.25
N GLY A 216 -13.69 10.35 3.41
CA GLY A 216 -12.57 11.25 3.59
C GLY A 216 -11.28 10.73 2.96
N GLU A 217 -10.14 11.13 3.48
CA GLU A 217 -8.83 10.64 3.02
C GLU A 217 -8.48 9.32 3.75
N ILE A 218 -8.22 8.27 2.98
CA ILE A 218 -7.96 6.91 3.45
C ILE A 218 -6.64 6.46 2.86
N THR A 219 -5.79 5.82 3.67
CA THR A 219 -4.59 5.13 3.19
C THR A 219 -4.87 3.64 3.12
N VAL A 220 -4.56 3.04 1.97
CA VAL A 220 -4.57 1.61 1.72
C VAL A 220 -3.20 1.18 1.21
N TYR A 221 -2.90 -0.11 1.20
CA TYR A 221 -1.56 -0.58 0.88
C TYR A 221 -1.58 -1.62 -0.23
N ALA A 222 -0.67 -1.48 -1.18
CA ALA A 222 -0.42 -2.44 -2.24
C ALA A 222 0.84 -3.24 -1.91
N PHE A 223 0.72 -4.57 -1.88
CA PHE A 223 1.82 -5.50 -1.79
C PHE A 223 2.23 -5.88 -3.21
N ILE A 224 3.37 -5.39 -3.65
CA ILE A 224 3.89 -5.57 -5.00
C ILE A 224 4.95 -6.67 -4.97
N GLU A 225 4.77 -7.68 -5.81
CA GLU A 225 5.74 -8.76 -6.00
C GLU A 225 6.92 -8.30 -6.85
N GLU A 226 8.06 -8.97 -6.71
CA GLU A 226 9.25 -8.66 -7.52
C GLU A 226 9.01 -8.83 -9.02
N ASN A 227 9.67 -7.99 -9.80
CA ASN A 227 9.72 -8.10 -11.26
C ASN A 227 11.04 -8.73 -11.70
N VAL A 228 11.02 -9.99 -12.08
CA VAL A 228 12.22 -10.75 -12.51
C VAL A 228 12.35 -10.84 -14.03
N THR A 229 11.51 -10.13 -14.76
CA THR A 229 11.51 -10.14 -16.23
C THR A 229 12.59 -9.24 -16.81
N ASN A 230 12.68 -9.20 -18.12
CA ASN A 230 13.57 -8.27 -18.85
C ASN A 230 12.85 -6.95 -19.22
N ALA A 231 11.61 -6.77 -18.80
CA ALA A 231 10.80 -5.63 -19.16
C ALA A 231 10.15 -5.01 -17.92
N GLU A 232 10.03 -3.72 -17.93
CA GLU A 232 9.20 -2.98 -16.98
C GLU A 232 7.75 -3.38 -17.14
N ARG A 233 6.94 -3.13 -16.10
CA ARG A 233 5.51 -3.42 -16.13
C ARG A 233 4.70 -2.33 -15.46
N ASP A 234 3.51 -2.10 -16.00
CA ASP A 234 2.51 -1.23 -15.40
C ASP A 234 1.55 -2.05 -14.53
N LEU A 235 1.43 -1.63 -13.27
CA LEU A 235 0.56 -2.23 -12.27
C LEU A 235 -0.64 -1.30 -12.10
N VAL A 236 -1.80 -1.70 -12.64
CA VAL A 236 -2.99 -0.84 -12.70
C VAL A 236 -3.97 -1.22 -11.59
N LEU A 237 -4.38 -0.21 -10.82
CA LEU A 237 -5.41 -0.28 -9.82
C LEU A 237 -6.64 0.49 -10.29
N GLU A 238 -7.83 -0.01 -9.98
CA GLU A 238 -9.11 0.56 -10.35
C GLU A 238 -9.94 0.83 -9.10
N LEU A 239 -10.28 2.09 -8.87
CA LEU A 239 -11.11 2.56 -7.77
C LEU A 239 -12.50 2.91 -8.30
N SER A 240 -13.54 2.30 -7.76
CA SER A 240 -14.92 2.48 -8.19
C SER A 240 -15.88 2.60 -7.00
N PRO A 241 -17.01 3.30 -7.16
CA PRO A 241 -18.06 3.28 -6.15
C PRO A 241 -18.73 1.89 -6.14
N LYS A 242 -19.00 1.40 -4.95
CA LYS A 242 -19.72 0.14 -4.79
C LYS A 242 -21.19 0.30 -5.16
N GLY A 243 -21.73 -0.66 -5.89
CA GLY A 243 -23.14 -0.66 -6.27
C GLY A 243 -23.49 0.19 -7.50
N ILE A 244 -22.51 0.79 -8.18
CA ILE A 244 -22.69 1.54 -9.43
C ILE A 244 -21.84 0.92 -10.54
N PRO A 245 -22.28 -0.20 -11.15
CA PRO A 245 -21.49 -0.90 -12.17
C PRO A 245 -21.20 -0.08 -13.43
N SER A 246 -22.02 0.95 -13.69
CA SER A 246 -21.85 1.86 -14.84
C SER A 246 -20.83 2.98 -14.61
N ALA A 247 -20.28 3.09 -13.39
CA ALA A 247 -19.27 4.10 -13.09
C ALA A 247 -17.94 3.76 -13.77
N THR A 248 -17.31 4.76 -14.38
CA THR A 248 -15.95 4.61 -14.91
C THR A 248 -14.98 4.60 -13.72
N PRO A 249 -14.18 3.54 -13.52
CA PRO A 249 -13.22 3.51 -12.43
C PRO A 249 -12.15 4.59 -12.59
N ALA A 250 -11.76 5.23 -11.49
CA ALA A 250 -10.52 5.99 -11.44
C ALA A 250 -9.35 5.00 -11.49
N LYS A 251 -8.30 5.34 -12.24
CA LYS A 251 -7.14 4.47 -12.45
C LYS A 251 -5.90 5.06 -11.79
N PHE A 252 -5.10 4.18 -11.20
CA PHE A 252 -3.79 4.50 -10.65
C PHE A 252 -2.79 3.48 -11.20
N THR A 253 -1.74 3.96 -11.84
CA THR A 253 -0.76 3.10 -12.49
C THR A 253 0.60 3.25 -11.81
N ILE A 254 1.11 2.17 -11.23
CA ILE A 254 2.45 2.09 -10.66
C ILE A 254 3.34 1.44 -11.72
N ARG A 255 4.36 2.16 -12.18
CA ARG A 255 5.39 1.60 -13.06
C ARG A 255 6.41 0.87 -12.21
N GLN A 256 6.61 -0.42 -12.46
CA GLN A 256 7.64 -1.21 -11.80
C GLN A 256 8.75 -1.56 -12.81
N LEU A 257 9.97 -1.20 -12.44
CA LEU A 257 11.16 -1.48 -13.22
C LEU A 257 11.48 -2.98 -13.23
N CYS A 258 12.34 -3.39 -14.13
CA CYS A 258 13.01 -4.68 -14.09
C CYS A 258 14.47 -4.50 -13.67
N PRO A 259 15.16 -5.54 -13.17
CA PRO A 259 16.57 -5.46 -12.86
C PRO A 259 17.40 -5.11 -14.11
N SER A 260 18.49 -4.41 -13.93
CA SER A 260 19.52 -4.26 -14.97
C SER A 260 20.32 -5.55 -15.05
N TRP A 261 19.99 -6.40 -16.01
CA TRP A 261 20.60 -7.71 -16.18
C TRP A 261 21.92 -7.65 -16.95
N ASN A 262 22.98 -8.25 -16.43
CA ASN A 262 24.20 -8.50 -17.18
C ASN A 262 24.11 -9.82 -18.00
N THR A 263 25.16 -10.13 -18.74
CA THR A 263 25.25 -11.36 -19.57
C THR A 263 25.29 -12.64 -18.76
N ASP A 264 25.75 -12.57 -17.52
CA ASP A 264 25.95 -13.74 -16.63
C ASP A 264 24.70 -13.99 -15.76
N GLY A 265 23.65 -13.20 -15.97
CA GLY A 265 22.38 -13.34 -15.25
C GLY A 265 22.38 -12.74 -13.85
N LEU A 266 23.30 -11.82 -13.57
CA LEU A 266 23.22 -10.97 -12.38
C LEU A 266 22.41 -9.72 -12.70
N GLY A 267 21.34 -9.47 -11.98
CA GLY A 267 20.49 -8.29 -12.09
C GLY A 267 20.73 -7.33 -10.94
N CYS A 268 20.87 -6.06 -11.24
CA CYS A 268 21.01 -4.98 -10.28
C CYS A 268 19.72 -4.18 -10.21
N GLU A 269 19.29 -3.77 -9.02
CA GLU A 269 18.25 -2.75 -8.92
C GLU A 269 18.72 -1.42 -9.50
N ARG A 270 17.78 -0.55 -9.88
CA ARG A 270 18.10 0.67 -10.62
C ARG A 270 18.26 1.91 -9.75
N PHE A 271 17.69 1.90 -8.55
CA PHE A 271 17.81 3.00 -7.59
C PHE A 271 18.78 2.66 -6.46
N GLU A 272 19.34 3.71 -5.87
CA GLU A 272 20.18 3.62 -4.67
C GLU A 272 19.32 3.75 -3.42
N ASP A 273 19.62 2.93 -2.41
CA ASP A 273 18.92 2.98 -1.12
C ASP A 273 19.38 4.13 -0.21
N GLY A 274 20.40 4.87 -0.63
CA GLY A 274 21.05 5.86 0.21
C GLY A 274 22.34 5.35 0.83
N LYS A 275 22.82 6.04 1.88
CA LYS A 275 24.11 5.78 2.49
C LYS A 275 23.96 5.20 3.89
N TYR A 276 24.54 4.03 4.08
CA TYR A 276 24.45 3.27 5.33
C TYR A 276 25.81 2.72 5.76
N PRO A 277 26.00 2.36 7.04
CA PRO A 277 27.16 1.63 7.49
C PRO A 277 27.12 0.18 6.93
N TRP A 278 28.26 -0.49 6.93
CA TRP A 278 28.37 -1.81 6.34
C TRP A 278 27.48 -2.87 7.03
N GLY A 279 27.51 -2.88 8.35
CA GLY A 279 26.83 -3.87 9.17
C GLY A 279 27.41 -3.91 10.56
N PHE A 280 27.86 -5.08 11.00
CA PHE A 280 28.43 -5.28 12.32
C PHE A 280 29.63 -4.36 12.54
N LEU A 281 29.52 -3.47 13.55
CA LEU A 281 30.54 -2.53 13.90
C LEU A 281 31.42 -3.13 14.99
N TRP A 282 32.67 -3.27 14.69
CA TRP A 282 33.68 -3.83 15.58
C TRP A 282 34.86 -2.88 15.68
N ASP A 283 35.31 -2.64 16.90
CA ASP A 283 36.56 -1.90 17.15
C ASP A 283 37.63 -2.90 17.63
N SER A 284 38.53 -3.27 16.75
CA SER A 284 39.60 -4.22 17.03
C SER A 284 40.58 -3.68 18.09
N SER A 285 40.60 -2.37 18.33
CA SER A 285 41.40 -1.75 19.40
C SER A 285 40.71 -1.86 20.77
N MET A 286 39.47 -2.27 20.81
CA MET A 286 38.67 -2.31 22.04
C MET A 286 39.15 -3.40 22.99
N LYS A 287 39.19 -3.04 24.25
CA LYS A 287 39.31 -3.99 25.36
C LYS A 287 38.10 -3.77 26.27
N ILE A 288 37.38 -4.83 26.55
CA ILE A 288 36.26 -4.78 27.49
C ILE A 288 36.67 -5.48 28.77
N THR A 289 36.60 -4.75 29.89
CA THR A 289 36.91 -5.28 31.21
C THR A 289 35.60 -5.47 31.98
N TYR A 290 35.34 -6.69 32.40
CA TYR A 290 34.22 -7.02 33.30
C TYR A 290 34.70 -6.95 34.73
N ASP A 291 34.06 -6.09 35.54
CA ASP A 291 34.23 -6.07 36.99
C ASP A 291 33.42 -7.21 37.60
N MET A 292 34.11 -8.17 38.19
CA MET A 292 33.54 -9.39 38.75
C MET A 292 33.50 -9.38 40.29
N ARG A 293 33.88 -8.28 40.94
CA ARG A 293 34.02 -8.21 42.41
C ARG A 293 32.71 -8.53 43.13
N ASP A 294 31.61 -8.07 42.59
CA ASP A 294 30.28 -8.32 43.13
C ASP A 294 29.54 -9.49 42.49
N ALA A 295 30.19 -10.20 41.57
CA ALA A 295 29.56 -11.30 40.83
C ALA A 295 29.27 -12.49 41.76
N GLY A 296 28.20 -13.24 41.46
CA GLY A 296 27.79 -14.43 42.23
C GLY A 296 26.94 -14.13 43.47
N GLY A 297 26.78 -12.86 43.87
CA GLY A 297 25.95 -12.43 45.02
C GLY A 297 26.52 -12.77 46.39
N HIS A 298 25.89 -12.22 47.44
CA HIS A 298 26.36 -12.28 48.83
C HIS A 298 25.60 -13.29 49.73
N GLY A 299 24.67 -14.08 49.14
CA GLY A 299 23.87 -15.05 49.94
C GLY A 299 24.64 -16.31 50.35
N PHE A 300 23.98 -17.19 51.11
CA PHE A 300 24.54 -18.45 51.59
C PHE A 300 25.25 -19.30 50.50
N TRP A 301 24.74 -19.29 49.27
CA TRP A 301 25.30 -19.97 48.14
C TRP A 301 26.36 -19.16 47.37
N GLY A 302 26.64 -17.93 47.76
CA GLY A 302 27.59 -17.04 47.09
C GLY A 302 28.99 -17.64 46.93
N PRO A 303 29.61 -18.24 47.99
CA PRO A 303 30.91 -18.84 47.90
C PRO A 303 30.99 -19.99 46.85
N LEU A 304 29.96 -20.85 46.82
CA LEU A 304 29.88 -21.96 45.90
C LEU A 304 29.75 -21.48 44.42
N ARG A 305 28.88 -20.49 44.22
CA ARG A 305 28.70 -19.88 42.89
C ARG A 305 30.02 -19.26 42.38
N ARG A 306 30.71 -18.49 43.23
CA ARG A 306 32.02 -17.88 42.87
C ARG A 306 33.06 -18.94 42.57
N TRP A 307 33.07 -20.05 43.30
CA TRP A 307 34.00 -21.16 43.03
C TRP A 307 33.70 -21.83 41.67
N ILE A 308 32.45 -22.10 41.33
CA ILE A 308 32.04 -22.60 40.02
C ILE A 308 32.42 -21.63 38.92
N MET A 309 32.12 -20.32 39.07
CA MET A 309 32.52 -19.29 38.13
C MET A 309 34.05 -19.30 37.87
N LYS A 310 34.81 -19.41 38.91
CA LYS A 310 36.28 -19.47 38.82
C LYS A 310 36.79 -20.67 38.01
N ILE A 311 36.18 -21.83 38.18
CA ILE A 311 36.52 -23.00 37.40
C ILE A 311 36.16 -22.78 35.92
N GLN A 312 35.02 -22.24 35.66
CA GLN A 312 34.55 -21.94 34.28
C GLN A 312 35.43 -20.89 33.62
N ILE A 313 35.78 -19.81 34.32
CA ILE A 313 36.66 -18.77 33.75
C ILE A 313 38.07 -19.30 33.51
N LYS A 314 38.57 -20.15 34.40
CA LYS A 314 39.84 -20.81 34.14
C LYS A 314 39.74 -21.70 32.85
N TYR A 315 38.68 -22.41 32.68
CA TYR A 315 38.46 -23.21 31.45
C TYR A 315 38.43 -22.30 30.20
N TYR A 316 37.68 -21.19 30.25
CA TYR A 316 37.62 -20.22 29.15
C TYR A 316 38.98 -19.51 28.95
N GLY A 317 39.67 -19.17 30.01
CA GLY A 317 41.00 -18.56 29.94
C GLY A 317 42.03 -19.52 29.33
N ASP A 318 41.96 -20.81 29.62
CA ASP A 318 42.83 -21.81 29.01
C ASP A 318 42.46 -22.05 27.53
N LYS A 319 41.14 -21.99 27.19
CA LYS A 319 40.64 -22.18 25.84
C LYS A 319 40.94 -20.96 24.94
N TYR A 320 40.86 -19.76 25.50
CA TYR A 320 40.96 -18.49 24.75
C TYR A 320 42.14 -17.63 25.29
N LYS A 321 43.21 -18.24 25.71
CA LYS A 321 44.38 -17.64 26.35
C LYS A 321 45.01 -16.47 25.59
N ASP A 322 44.79 -16.41 24.28
CA ASP A 322 45.40 -15.39 23.42
C ASP A 322 44.71 -14.04 23.55
N TYR A 323 43.39 -14.02 23.84
CA TYR A 323 42.62 -12.78 23.93
C TYR A 323 41.82 -12.56 25.21
N ILE A 324 41.87 -13.51 26.16
CA ILE A 324 41.22 -13.38 27.45
C ILE A 324 42.30 -13.32 28.56
N THR A 325 42.23 -12.29 29.37
CA THR A 325 43.03 -12.17 30.59
C THR A 325 42.15 -11.96 31.80
N TYR A 326 42.52 -12.52 32.93
CA TYR A 326 41.79 -12.28 34.18
C TYR A 326 42.73 -11.98 35.33
N THR A 327 42.26 -11.14 36.28
CA THR A 327 42.93 -10.87 37.53
C THR A 327 42.19 -11.51 38.67
N GLN A 328 42.94 -11.95 39.65
CA GLN A 328 42.40 -12.65 40.80
C GLN A 328 43.11 -12.17 42.08
N TYR A 329 42.32 -11.80 43.06
CA TYR A 329 42.79 -11.46 44.40
C TYR A 329 42.21 -12.44 45.41
N TRP A 330 43.11 -13.11 46.15
CA TRP A 330 42.77 -14.20 47.07
C TRP A 330 41.92 -15.27 46.37
N LEU A 331 40.73 -15.53 46.86
CA LEU A 331 39.81 -16.48 46.33
C LEU A 331 38.74 -15.88 45.38
N GLN A 332 38.79 -14.58 45.14
CA GLN A 332 37.83 -13.89 44.32
C GLN A 332 38.42 -13.53 42.94
N LEU A 333 37.58 -13.60 41.94
CA LEU A 333 37.87 -13.10 40.62
C LEU A 333 37.53 -11.60 40.62
N GLU A 334 38.51 -10.76 40.24
CA GLU A 334 38.31 -9.31 40.22
C GLU A 334 37.87 -8.79 38.88
N THR A 335 38.58 -9.21 37.83
CA THR A 335 38.33 -8.70 36.48
C THR A 335 38.54 -9.81 35.45
N VAL A 336 37.78 -9.72 34.36
CA VAL A 336 38.01 -10.47 33.13
C VAL A 336 38.09 -9.46 32.01
N THR A 337 39.16 -9.45 31.25
CA THR A 337 39.34 -8.56 30.11
C THR A 337 39.39 -9.38 28.82
N ILE A 338 38.61 -8.94 27.83
CA ILE A 338 38.61 -9.48 26.48
C ILE A 338 39.34 -8.44 25.60
N ASP A 339 40.38 -8.86 24.94
CA ASP A 339 41.19 -8.04 24.02
C ASP A 339 40.78 -8.36 22.57
N PHE A 340 39.95 -7.50 22.00
CA PHE A 340 39.38 -7.72 20.65
C PHE A 340 40.45 -7.57 19.55
N SER A 341 41.62 -6.95 19.81
CA SER A 341 42.70 -6.93 18.83
C SER A 341 43.35 -8.31 18.57
N LYS A 342 43.05 -9.26 19.44
CA LYS A 342 43.60 -10.62 19.37
C LYS A 342 42.54 -11.67 19.00
N VAL A 343 41.27 -11.27 18.91
CA VAL A 343 40.21 -12.14 18.47
C VAL A 343 40.43 -12.48 16.99
N PRO A 344 40.33 -13.75 16.58
CA PRO A 344 40.41 -14.14 15.17
C PRO A 344 39.45 -13.38 14.29
N ASN A 345 39.75 -13.30 12.99
CA ASN A 345 38.79 -12.77 12.04
C ASN A 345 37.46 -13.50 12.18
N LEU A 346 36.39 -12.75 12.00
CA LEU A 346 35.07 -13.33 11.78
C LEU A 346 35.14 -14.15 10.49
N ASP A 347 34.98 -15.47 10.59
CA ASP A 347 34.79 -16.33 9.43
C ASP A 347 33.35 -16.13 8.89
N VAL A 348 32.99 -14.89 8.60
CA VAL A 348 31.64 -14.48 8.19
C VAL A 348 31.77 -13.46 7.07
N ALA A 349 31.02 -13.68 6.01
CA ALA A 349 30.94 -12.77 4.87
C ALA A 349 32.31 -12.52 4.21
N ASP A 350 33.15 -13.51 4.15
CA ASP A 350 34.51 -13.45 3.57
C ASP A 350 34.57 -13.91 2.09
N ASN A 351 33.49 -14.46 1.57
CA ASN A 351 33.45 -14.96 0.20
C ASN A 351 33.53 -13.80 -0.83
N PRO A 352 34.58 -13.75 -1.68
CA PRO A 352 34.72 -12.67 -2.65
C PRO A 352 33.77 -12.74 -3.82
N ASP A 353 33.13 -13.92 -4.06
CA ASP A 353 32.36 -14.26 -5.27
C ASP A 353 30.88 -14.56 -4.99
N ASP A 354 30.47 -14.69 -3.72
CA ASP A 354 29.08 -15.04 -3.36
C ASP A 354 28.49 -14.07 -2.34
N GLY A 355 27.91 -12.99 -2.84
CA GLY A 355 27.25 -11.98 -2.01
C GLY A 355 25.99 -12.48 -1.34
N ASN A 356 25.31 -13.47 -1.94
CA ASN A 356 24.13 -14.07 -1.36
C ASN A 356 24.46 -14.85 -0.07
N LEU A 357 25.57 -15.63 -0.10
CA LEU A 357 26.08 -16.32 1.08
C LEU A 357 26.48 -15.31 2.16
N ASN A 358 27.31 -14.34 1.81
CA ASN A 358 27.77 -13.30 2.73
C ASN A 358 26.59 -12.53 3.37
N THR A 359 25.58 -12.15 2.57
CA THR A 359 24.42 -11.42 3.09
C THR A 359 23.60 -12.28 4.06
N TRP A 360 23.47 -13.59 3.78
CA TRP A 360 22.82 -14.53 4.68
C TRP A 360 23.56 -14.67 6.01
N GLU A 361 24.87 -14.79 5.95
CA GLU A 361 25.72 -14.87 7.14
C GLU A 361 25.61 -13.59 7.98
N LEU A 362 25.67 -12.42 7.35
CA LEU A 362 25.50 -11.13 8.03
C LEU A 362 24.10 -10.97 8.65
N TYR A 363 23.05 -11.45 7.97
CA TYR A 363 21.70 -11.41 8.50
C TYR A 363 21.52 -12.27 9.75
N ASN A 364 22.14 -13.43 9.78
CA ASN A 364 22.07 -14.38 10.91
C ASN A 364 23.18 -14.17 11.95
N PHE A 365 24.05 -13.18 11.74
CA PHE A 365 25.18 -12.97 12.62
C PHE A 365 24.75 -12.42 13.98
N ASN A 366 24.93 -13.24 15.02
CA ASN A 366 24.64 -12.90 16.41
C ASN A 366 25.92 -12.63 17.23
N GLY A 367 27.01 -12.29 16.54
CA GLY A 367 28.34 -12.14 17.13
C GLY A 367 29.17 -13.42 17.02
N ILE A 368 30.46 -13.35 17.41
CA ILE A 368 31.30 -14.54 17.53
C ILE A 368 30.71 -15.36 18.68
N SER A 369 30.17 -16.55 18.38
CA SER A 369 29.42 -17.35 19.34
C SER A 369 30.19 -17.61 20.64
N ASP A 370 31.49 -17.82 20.53
CA ASP A 370 32.36 -18.05 21.69
C ASP A 370 32.62 -16.79 22.51
N VAL A 371 32.86 -15.64 21.88
CA VAL A 371 33.14 -14.38 22.59
C VAL A 371 31.84 -13.77 23.12
N THR A 372 30.80 -13.72 22.33
CA THR A 372 29.48 -13.21 22.77
C THR A 372 28.85 -14.14 23.80
N GLY A 373 29.02 -15.45 23.66
CA GLY A 373 28.61 -16.43 24.65
C GLY A 373 29.33 -16.21 25.98
N LEU A 374 30.64 -15.96 25.96
CA LEU A 374 31.40 -15.62 27.15
C LEU A 374 30.94 -14.28 27.76
N MET A 375 30.75 -13.23 26.95
CA MET A 375 30.25 -11.93 27.43
C MET A 375 28.87 -12.09 28.12
N THR A 376 27.94 -12.77 27.46
CA THR A 376 26.61 -13.08 28.04
C THR A 376 26.73 -13.85 29.34
N GLN A 377 27.65 -14.80 29.43
CA GLN A 377 27.86 -15.59 30.63
C GLN A 377 28.47 -14.74 31.77
N LEU A 378 29.41 -13.84 31.47
CA LEU A 378 30.00 -12.92 32.46
C LEU A 378 28.93 -11.99 33.02
N GLU A 379 28.08 -11.44 32.19
CA GLU A 379 26.95 -10.58 32.59
C GLU A 379 25.89 -11.36 33.41
N ALA A 380 25.55 -12.58 32.98
CA ALA A 380 24.64 -13.45 33.72
C ALA A 380 25.15 -13.80 35.13
N TRP A 381 26.45 -13.81 35.32
CA TRP A 381 27.07 -13.98 36.63
C TRP A 381 27.11 -12.70 37.47
N GLY A 382 26.71 -11.56 36.90
CA GLY A 382 26.71 -10.25 37.55
C GLY A 382 27.95 -9.42 37.27
N GLY A 383 28.77 -9.80 36.30
CA GLY A 383 29.88 -8.98 35.82
C GLY A 383 29.38 -7.69 35.18
N LYS A 384 30.06 -6.59 35.49
CA LYS A 384 29.72 -5.27 34.92
C LYS A 384 30.77 -4.89 33.92
N PRO A 385 30.44 -4.80 32.62
CA PRO A 385 31.36 -4.37 31.60
C PRO A 385 31.64 -2.86 31.74
N ASP A 386 32.90 -2.45 31.52
CA ASP A 386 33.26 -1.02 31.44
C ASP A 386 32.79 -0.37 30.13
N LYS A 387 32.56 -1.17 29.08
CA LYS A 387 32.06 -0.78 27.77
C LYS A 387 31.20 -1.88 27.20
N HIS A 388 30.31 -1.53 26.29
CA HIS A 388 29.55 -2.49 25.49
C HIS A 388 30.15 -2.59 24.09
N LEU A 389 30.15 -3.82 23.55
CA LEU A 389 30.47 -4.01 22.16
C LEU A 389 29.42 -3.30 21.29
N ALA A 390 29.85 -2.58 20.25
CA ALA A 390 28.95 -2.01 19.28
C ALA A 390 28.20 -3.17 18.58
N GLN A 391 26.88 -3.13 18.66
CA GLN A 391 26.00 -4.06 17.96
C GLN A 391 25.74 -3.57 16.54
N ASN A 392 25.15 -4.44 15.70
CA ASN A 392 24.67 -3.99 14.40
C ASN A 392 23.74 -2.78 14.57
N PRO A 393 23.96 -1.70 13.82
CA PRO A 393 23.00 -0.60 13.78
C PRO A 393 21.64 -1.11 13.30
N ALA A 394 20.57 -0.41 13.65
CA ALA A 394 19.20 -0.81 13.22
C ALA A 394 19.09 -0.92 11.69
N GLU A 395 19.82 -0.07 10.98
CA GLU A 395 19.89 -0.04 9.52
C GLU A 395 21.34 -0.13 9.05
N TYR A 396 21.63 -1.11 8.22
CA TYR A 396 22.93 -1.37 7.62
C TYR A 396 22.79 -2.03 6.25
N ALA A 397 23.86 -2.00 5.44
CA ALA A 397 23.83 -2.37 4.03
C ALA A 397 23.20 -3.75 3.76
N ALA A 398 23.66 -4.80 4.44
CA ALA A 398 23.11 -6.14 4.24
C ALA A 398 21.63 -6.25 4.67
N ARG A 399 21.24 -5.58 5.77
CA ARG A 399 19.84 -5.58 6.23
C ARG A 399 18.91 -4.93 5.21
N LEU A 400 19.30 -3.80 4.64
CA LEU A 400 18.49 -3.14 3.60
C LEU A 400 18.23 -4.07 2.42
N CYS A 401 19.27 -4.80 1.97
CA CYS A 401 19.10 -5.79 0.91
C CYS A 401 18.18 -6.94 1.34
N THR A 402 18.27 -7.41 2.60
CA THR A 402 17.37 -8.48 3.08
C THR A 402 15.92 -8.02 3.15
N MET A 403 15.65 -6.75 3.49
CA MET A 403 14.28 -6.19 3.56
C MET A 403 13.57 -6.14 2.19
N LYS A 404 14.29 -6.31 1.09
CA LYS A 404 13.75 -6.36 -0.28
C LYS A 404 13.19 -7.73 -0.67
N ASN A 405 13.19 -8.66 0.26
CA ASN A 405 12.78 -10.05 0.07
C ASN A 405 11.43 -10.35 0.73
N LYS A 406 10.92 -11.51 0.40
CA LYS A 406 9.71 -12.04 0.98
C LYS A 406 10.01 -12.74 2.31
N PHE A 407 9.26 -12.37 3.35
CA PHE A 407 9.34 -12.98 4.67
C PHE A 407 8.11 -13.84 4.95
N ASN A 408 8.28 -14.79 5.86
CA ASN A 408 7.18 -15.50 6.51
C ASN A 408 7.04 -14.98 7.95
N LYS A 409 5.90 -15.22 8.57
CA LYS A 409 5.74 -14.99 10.01
C LYS A 409 5.80 -16.30 10.77
N GLU A 410 6.45 -16.28 11.93
CA GLU A 410 6.52 -17.39 12.86
C GLU A 410 5.93 -16.98 14.21
N LEU A 411 5.13 -17.86 14.81
CA LEU A 411 4.57 -17.63 16.14
C LEU A 411 5.70 -17.61 17.16
N LEU A 412 5.89 -16.49 17.85
CA LEU A 412 6.89 -16.32 18.89
C LEU A 412 6.34 -16.79 20.24
N GLU A 413 5.17 -16.31 20.62
CA GLU A 413 4.52 -16.67 21.88
C GLU A 413 3.00 -16.49 21.81
N THR A 414 2.32 -17.10 22.79
CA THR A 414 0.89 -16.86 23.07
C THR A 414 0.76 -16.53 24.54
N ASP A 415 0.24 -15.35 24.87
CA ASP A 415 0.06 -14.91 26.24
C ASP A 415 -1.09 -15.65 26.96
N ALA A 416 -1.24 -15.39 28.26
CA ALA A 416 -2.28 -16.01 29.08
C ALA A 416 -3.72 -15.62 28.65
N ALA A 417 -3.90 -14.52 27.91
CA ALA A 417 -5.17 -14.07 27.35
C ALA A 417 -5.44 -14.65 25.95
N GLY A 418 -4.49 -15.41 25.38
CA GLY A 418 -4.59 -16.01 24.06
C GLY A 418 -4.12 -15.12 22.91
N ASN A 419 -3.54 -13.95 23.19
CA ASN A 419 -2.95 -13.08 22.18
C ASN A 419 -1.66 -13.71 21.64
N LYS A 420 -1.48 -13.64 20.34
CA LYS A 420 -0.33 -14.23 19.63
C LYS A 420 0.60 -13.15 19.15
N THR A 421 1.87 -13.27 19.48
CA THR A 421 2.95 -12.43 18.98
C THR A 421 3.73 -13.18 17.92
N TYR A 422 4.09 -12.49 16.85
CA TYR A 422 4.80 -13.08 15.71
C TYR A 422 6.13 -12.38 15.48
N ARG A 423 7.09 -13.09 14.88
CA ARG A 423 8.34 -12.53 14.36
C ARG A 423 8.45 -12.73 12.86
N PRO A 424 9.14 -11.82 12.14
CA PRO A 424 9.43 -12.02 10.72
C PRO A 424 10.58 -13.05 10.60
N VAL A 425 10.46 -13.95 9.64
CA VAL A 425 11.48 -14.97 9.35
C VAL A 425 11.82 -14.93 7.87
N LEU A 426 13.06 -14.57 7.55
CA LEU A 426 13.60 -14.73 6.21
C LEU A 426 14.12 -16.16 6.08
N LYS A 427 13.54 -16.94 5.18
CA LYS A 427 14.07 -18.27 4.84
C LYS A 427 15.21 -18.14 3.86
N ARG A 428 16.15 -19.12 3.89
CA ARG A 428 17.33 -19.11 3.01
C ARG A 428 16.95 -19.05 1.52
N GLU A 429 15.93 -19.80 1.13
CA GLU A 429 15.40 -19.81 -0.24
C GLU A 429 14.73 -18.50 -0.68
N ASN A 430 14.29 -17.68 0.27
CA ASN A 430 13.65 -16.40 0.01
C ASN A 430 14.66 -15.23 -0.07
N LEU A 431 15.92 -15.45 0.32
CA LEU A 431 16.96 -14.44 0.13
C LEU A 431 17.40 -14.43 -1.33
N VAL A 432 16.72 -13.68 -2.15
CA VAL A 432 16.99 -13.54 -3.59
C VAL A 432 17.62 -12.19 -3.93
N TRP A 433 17.28 -11.13 -3.20
CA TRP A 433 17.92 -9.82 -3.26
C TRP A 433 18.95 -9.71 -2.14
N TYR A 434 20.21 -9.41 -2.49
CA TYR A 434 21.31 -9.42 -1.54
C TYR A 434 22.36 -8.35 -1.86
N LEU A 435 23.23 -8.05 -0.90
CA LEU A 435 24.37 -7.17 -1.09
C LEU A 435 25.46 -7.90 -1.89
N PRO A 436 25.89 -7.38 -3.05
CA PRO A 436 26.84 -8.09 -3.91
C PRO A 436 28.21 -8.26 -3.24
N ALA A 437 28.89 -9.39 -3.51
CA ALA A 437 30.28 -9.59 -3.16
C ALA A 437 31.21 -8.66 -3.98
N LYS A 438 32.45 -8.49 -3.54
CA LYS A 438 33.40 -7.56 -4.19
C LYS A 438 33.64 -7.88 -5.68
N ASN A 439 33.67 -9.16 -6.04
CA ASN A 439 33.86 -9.60 -7.44
C ASN A 439 32.54 -9.55 -8.22
N GLU A 440 31.40 -9.86 -7.61
CA GLU A 440 30.08 -9.69 -8.25
C GLU A 440 29.81 -8.22 -8.58
N PHE A 441 30.19 -7.27 -7.72
CA PHE A 441 29.95 -5.86 -7.96
C PHE A 441 30.64 -5.34 -9.22
N SER A 442 31.80 -5.90 -9.56
CA SER A 442 32.53 -5.55 -10.79
C SER A 442 31.75 -5.93 -12.08
N MET A 443 30.81 -6.85 -11.99
CA MET A 443 29.96 -7.31 -13.09
C MET A 443 28.65 -6.49 -13.24
N VAL A 444 28.36 -5.59 -12.29
CA VAL A 444 27.18 -4.75 -12.34
C VAL A 444 27.39 -3.62 -13.33
N VAL A 445 26.58 -3.58 -14.38
CA VAL A 445 26.58 -2.49 -15.37
C VAL A 445 25.15 -2.01 -15.56
N ASP A 446 24.94 -0.73 -15.35
CA ASP A 446 23.67 -0.09 -15.68
C ASP A 446 23.94 1.20 -16.46
N ASN A 447 23.58 1.24 -17.74
CA ASN A 447 23.78 2.39 -18.60
C ASN A 447 22.71 3.47 -18.40
N GLU A 448 21.53 3.10 -17.92
CA GLU A 448 20.40 4.01 -17.73
C GLU A 448 20.47 4.64 -16.33
N TYR A 449 20.88 3.85 -15.34
CA TYR A 449 21.04 4.27 -13.94
C TYR A 449 22.50 3.98 -13.48
N PRO A 450 23.47 4.74 -13.98
CA PRO A 450 24.88 4.43 -13.76
C PRO A 450 25.26 4.51 -12.29
N LEU A 451 26.15 3.61 -11.91
CA LEU A 451 26.74 3.61 -10.57
C LEU A 451 27.63 4.85 -10.40
N THR A 452 27.37 5.63 -9.38
CA THR A 452 28.14 6.84 -9.06
C THR A 452 28.62 6.82 -7.62
N GLY A 453 29.95 6.95 -7.42
CA GLY A 453 30.55 6.98 -6.09
C GLY A 453 30.93 5.61 -5.52
N ASP A 454 30.94 5.52 -4.19
CA ASP A 454 31.37 4.35 -3.44
C ASP A 454 30.17 3.54 -2.94
N TYR A 455 30.23 2.24 -3.11
CA TYR A 455 29.21 1.29 -2.67
C TYR A 455 29.77 0.27 -1.70
N TRP A 456 28.96 -0.16 -0.73
CA TRP A 456 29.31 -1.31 0.06
C TRP A 456 29.20 -2.60 -0.75
N THR A 457 30.16 -3.50 -0.54
CA THR A 457 30.05 -4.92 -0.91
C THR A 457 29.74 -5.74 0.33
N SER A 458 29.30 -6.97 0.16
CA SER A 458 29.05 -7.88 1.30
C SER A 458 30.35 -8.48 1.86
N THR A 459 31.50 -8.29 1.20
CA THR A 459 32.74 -8.97 1.54
C THR A 459 33.47 -8.27 2.67
N ALA A 460 33.72 -8.98 3.77
CA ALA A 460 34.54 -8.55 4.89
C ALA A 460 36.04 -8.47 4.52
N SER A 461 36.84 -7.81 5.34
CA SER A 461 38.30 -7.79 5.16
C SER A 461 38.89 -9.20 5.30
N GLU A 462 39.77 -9.56 4.38
CA GLU A 462 40.57 -10.80 4.42
C GLU A 462 41.90 -10.61 5.18
N VAL A 463 42.20 -9.39 5.65
CA VAL A 463 43.40 -9.12 6.41
C VAL A 463 43.28 -9.69 7.81
N ALA A 464 44.29 -10.43 8.26
CA ALA A 464 44.27 -11.09 9.57
C ALA A 464 44.01 -10.06 10.70
N HIS A 465 43.06 -10.39 11.58
CA HIS A 465 42.58 -9.55 12.70
C HIS A 465 41.95 -8.22 12.31
N ASP A 466 41.64 -7.97 11.05
CA ASP A 466 40.93 -6.78 10.58
C ASP A 466 39.42 -6.96 10.60
N ASN A 467 38.82 -6.74 11.75
CA ASN A 467 37.37 -6.77 11.92
C ASN A 467 36.74 -5.35 11.82
N GLU A 468 37.51 -4.32 11.53
CA GLU A 468 37.02 -2.94 11.39
C GLU A 468 36.65 -2.57 9.95
N ASN A 469 37.27 -3.25 8.98
CA ASN A 469 37.12 -2.91 7.57
C ASN A 469 36.35 -3.98 6.79
N SER A 470 35.75 -3.53 5.71
CA SER A 470 35.11 -4.37 4.69
C SER A 470 35.35 -3.76 3.32
N TYR A 471 35.16 -4.54 2.28
CA TYR A 471 35.37 -4.04 0.93
C TYR A 471 34.23 -3.13 0.49
N LYS A 472 34.61 -1.95 0.01
CA LYS A 472 33.78 -1.09 -0.83
C LYS A 472 34.16 -1.28 -2.29
N TYR A 473 33.27 -0.90 -3.18
CA TYR A 473 33.51 -0.85 -4.62
C TYR A 473 33.34 0.59 -5.13
N LEU A 474 34.36 1.10 -5.83
CA LEU A 474 34.27 2.36 -6.55
C LEU A 474 34.22 2.04 -8.05
N TYR A 475 33.15 2.46 -8.73
CA TYR A 475 33.00 2.23 -10.16
C TYR A 475 34.20 2.80 -10.95
N GLY A 476 34.80 1.97 -11.78
CA GLY A 476 36.01 2.32 -12.55
C GLY A 476 37.33 2.19 -11.80
N SER A 477 37.34 1.99 -10.48
CA SER A 477 38.57 1.85 -9.67
C SER A 477 38.67 0.49 -8.94
N GLY A 478 37.55 -0.24 -8.84
CA GLY A 478 37.52 -1.56 -8.22
C GLY A 478 37.32 -1.57 -6.70
N ALA A 479 37.57 -2.72 -6.08
CA ALA A 479 37.36 -2.96 -4.67
C ALA A 479 38.53 -2.45 -3.81
N SER A 480 38.24 -1.88 -2.66
CA SER A 480 39.22 -1.46 -1.65
C SER A 480 38.64 -1.52 -0.25
N LEU A 481 39.50 -1.60 0.75
CA LEU A 481 39.06 -1.66 2.15
C LEU A 481 38.59 -0.29 2.63
N GLN A 482 37.53 -0.29 3.44
CA GLN A 482 36.93 0.88 4.05
C GLN A 482 36.42 0.55 5.45
N LYS A 483 36.52 1.49 6.37
CA LYS A 483 35.97 1.33 7.73
C LYS A 483 34.46 1.09 7.68
N ARG A 484 33.97 0.06 8.37
CA ARG A 484 32.56 -0.36 8.43
C ARG A 484 31.60 0.72 8.93
N THR A 485 32.13 1.70 9.71
CA THR A 485 31.35 2.86 10.19
C THR A 485 31.09 3.91 9.12
N THR A 486 31.76 3.84 7.97
CA THR A 486 31.57 4.79 6.88
C THR A 486 30.20 4.62 6.26
N LEU A 487 29.52 5.73 5.93
CA LEU A 487 28.25 5.71 5.23
C LEU A 487 28.50 5.69 3.72
N LEU A 488 28.24 4.56 3.08
CA LEU A 488 28.35 4.39 1.62
C LEU A 488 27.04 3.96 1.01
N ASN A 489 26.92 4.18 -0.30
CA ASN A 489 25.75 3.79 -1.05
C ASN A 489 25.52 2.26 -0.99
N VAL A 490 24.26 1.88 -1.06
CA VAL A 490 23.83 0.49 -1.09
C VAL A 490 23.01 0.26 -2.35
N ARG A 491 23.24 -0.87 -3.01
CA ARG A 491 22.46 -1.29 -4.16
C ARG A 491 22.40 -2.82 -4.18
N ALA A 492 21.19 -3.37 -4.13
CA ALA A 492 21.02 -4.80 -4.10
C ALA A 492 21.12 -5.42 -5.50
N VAL A 493 21.51 -6.68 -5.53
CA VAL A 493 21.56 -7.51 -6.73
C VAL A 493 20.81 -8.82 -6.50
N ARG A 494 20.50 -9.49 -7.60
CA ARG A 494 19.93 -10.85 -7.58
C ARG A 494 20.43 -11.69 -8.74
N LYS A 495 20.43 -12.99 -8.59
CA LYS A 495 20.65 -13.93 -9.70
C LYS A 495 19.32 -14.17 -10.44
N ARG A 496 19.40 -14.37 -11.75
CA ARG A 496 18.24 -14.72 -12.57
C ARG A 496 17.65 -16.04 -12.07
N PRO A 497 16.31 -16.18 -11.97
CA PRO A 497 15.63 -17.41 -11.57
C PRO A 497 15.94 -18.59 -12.47
#